data_2f256ac51fb4ab3a287aa73f66309a86
#
_entry.id   2f256ac51fb4ab3a287aa73f66309a86
#
_cell.length_a   1.000
_cell.length_b   1.000
_cell.length_c   1.000
_cell.angle_alpha   90.00
_cell.angle_beta   90.00
_cell.angle_gamma   90.00
#
_symmetry.space_group_name_H-M   'P 1'
#
loop_
_entity.id
_entity.type
_entity.pdbx_description
1 polymer ?
#
loop_
_entity_poly.entity_id
_entity_poly.type
_entity_poly.pdbx_seq_one_letter_code
_entity_poly.pdbx_strand_id
1 'polypeptide(L)'
;MERSRGRPAQRGRTRKSLLDAAARLVAKGQTPTTTEVADAADVSRRTAYRYFPTQEQLLIEASLEGLRPQVEAAIASVREMPFHGAACDDPELEWAEARLDATVRVMHRLSLEHESLLRTIQRLTASGSTSPGIRARGSRRIDWLTAAVEPLRTRLGPARFAHLVSALATCVGFDSLFLLMDVRGLSPSEAEKVTRWMATAALRASVAEASAAADDIPASDFGAA
;
A
#
# COMPACT_ATOMS: atom_id res chain seq x y z
N MET A 1 15.43 -28.35 -19.70
CA MET A 1 14.47 -27.98 -18.62
C MET A 1 14.13 -26.48 -18.66
N GLU A 2 13.54 -25.95 -19.73
CA GLU A 2 13.40 -24.48 -19.95
C GLU A 2 11.96 -23.99 -20.22
N ARG A 3 10.93 -24.77 -19.93
CA ARG A 3 9.52 -24.44 -20.22
C ARG A 3 8.70 -23.85 -19.06
N SER A 4 9.27 -23.63 -17.89
CA SER A 4 8.50 -23.20 -16.70
C SER A 4 8.44 -21.69 -16.49
N ARG A 5 9.41 -20.90 -16.94
CA ARG A 5 9.48 -19.44 -16.73
C ARG A 5 8.55 -18.60 -17.62
N GLY A 6 8.09 -19.12 -18.75
CA GLY A 6 7.23 -18.38 -19.70
C GLY A 6 5.78 -18.21 -19.27
N ARG A 7 5.20 -19.17 -18.54
CA ARG A 7 3.77 -19.17 -18.18
C ARG A 7 3.34 -18.07 -17.19
N PRO A 8 4.09 -17.76 -16.11
CA PRO A 8 3.74 -16.66 -15.21
C PRO A 8 3.81 -15.30 -15.90
N ALA A 9 4.85 -15.05 -16.69
CA ALA A 9 5.02 -13.79 -17.42
C ALA A 9 3.93 -13.59 -18.50
N GLN A 10 3.54 -14.65 -19.21
CA GLN A 10 2.44 -14.60 -20.18
C GLN A 10 1.11 -14.32 -19.49
N ARG A 11 0.84 -14.93 -18.33
CA ARG A 11 -0.37 -14.68 -17.55
C ARG A 11 -0.42 -13.21 -17.08
N GLY A 12 0.69 -12.66 -16.62
CA GLY A 12 0.78 -11.24 -16.22
C GLY A 12 0.48 -10.30 -17.39
N ARG A 13 1.03 -10.54 -18.57
CA ARG A 13 0.79 -9.74 -19.78
C ARG A 13 -0.68 -9.75 -20.20
N THR A 14 -1.30 -10.95 -20.28
CA THR A 14 -2.72 -11.06 -20.64
C THR A 14 -3.63 -10.34 -19.66
N ARG A 15 -3.37 -10.48 -18.35
CA ARG A 15 -4.14 -9.77 -17.31
C ARG A 15 -3.99 -8.27 -17.44
N LYS A 16 -2.76 -7.78 -17.66
CA LYS A 16 -2.49 -6.36 -17.87
C LYS A 16 -3.21 -5.82 -19.11
N SER A 17 -3.17 -6.53 -20.24
CA SER A 17 -3.88 -6.15 -21.47
C SER A 17 -5.38 -5.96 -21.23
N LEU A 18 -6.02 -6.87 -20.49
CA LEU A 18 -7.43 -6.76 -20.11
C LEU A 18 -7.72 -5.53 -19.23
N LEU A 19 -6.88 -5.28 -18.22
CA LEU A 19 -7.04 -4.10 -17.35
C LEU A 19 -6.83 -2.79 -18.10
N ASP A 20 -5.81 -2.71 -18.96
CA ASP A 20 -5.54 -1.52 -19.77
C ASP A 20 -6.70 -1.25 -20.76
N ALA A 21 -7.28 -2.29 -21.36
CA ALA A 21 -8.46 -2.17 -22.23
C ALA A 21 -9.69 -1.68 -21.44
N ALA A 22 -9.97 -2.28 -20.29
CA ALA A 22 -11.07 -1.86 -19.42
C ALA A 22 -10.90 -0.42 -18.93
N ALA A 23 -9.70 -0.04 -18.49
CA ALA A 23 -9.41 1.33 -18.04
C ALA A 23 -9.64 2.36 -19.18
N ARG A 24 -9.23 2.05 -20.41
CA ARG A 24 -9.49 2.93 -21.58
C ARG A 24 -10.99 3.10 -21.87
N LEU A 25 -11.79 2.03 -21.72
CA LEU A 25 -13.24 2.10 -21.94
C LEU A 25 -13.93 2.89 -20.82
N VAL A 26 -13.55 2.65 -19.58
CA VAL A 26 -14.05 3.41 -18.41
C VAL A 26 -13.70 4.89 -18.51
N ALA A 27 -12.48 5.23 -18.93
CA ALA A 27 -12.06 6.62 -19.13
C ALA A 27 -12.88 7.36 -20.22
N LYS A 28 -13.53 6.63 -21.14
CA LYS A 28 -14.48 7.16 -22.12
C LYS A 28 -15.92 7.28 -21.58
N GLY A 29 -16.13 7.06 -20.28
CA GLY A 29 -17.45 7.07 -19.64
C GLY A 29 -18.29 5.81 -19.88
N GLN A 30 -17.69 4.72 -20.37
CA GLN A 30 -18.40 3.47 -20.63
C GLN A 30 -18.37 2.56 -19.37
N THR A 31 -19.36 1.66 -19.29
CA THR A 31 -19.40 0.58 -18.30
C THR A 31 -19.27 -0.77 -19.03
N PRO A 32 -18.06 -1.13 -19.50
CA PRO A 32 -17.89 -2.26 -20.41
C PRO A 32 -18.13 -3.58 -19.69
N THR A 33 -18.73 -4.53 -20.41
CA THR A 33 -18.83 -5.93 -20.01
C THR A 33 -17.48 -6.64 -20.14
N THR A 34 -17.32 -7.77 -19.45
CA THR A 34 -16.12 -8.62 -19.61
C THR A 34 -15.90 -9.06 -21.07
N THR A 35 -16.98 -9.23 -21.84
CA THR A 35 -16.92 -9.58 -23.26
C THR A 35 -16.37 -8.44 -24.11
N GLU A 36 -16.87 -7.21 -23.95
CA GLU A 36 -16.39 -6.04 -24.68
C GLU A 36 -14.91 -5.74 -24.36
N VAL A 37 -14.51 -5.92 -23.10
CA VAL A 37 -13.10 -5.79 -22.71
C VAL A 37 -12.24 -6.89 -23.35
N ALA A 38 -12.73 -8.12 -23.43
CA ALA A 38 -12.02 -9.23 -24.10
C ALA A 38 -11.78 -8.92 -25.57
N ASP A 39 -12.82 -8.45 -26.27
CA ASP A 39 -12.74 -8.05 -27.68
C ASP A 39 -11.78 -6.84 -27.87
N ALA A 40 -11.83 -5.84 -27.00
CA ALA A 40 -10.96 -4.68 -27.04
C ALA A 40 -9.48 -4.97 -26.67
N ALA A 41 -9.22 -6.06 -25.97
CA ALA A 41 -7.88 -6.51 -25.57
C ALA A 41 -7.30 -7.59 -26.53
N ASP A 42 -8.04 -8.00 -27.54
CA ASP A 42 -7.71 -9.16 -28.40
C ASP A 42 -7.43 -10.44 -27.61
N VAL A 43 -8.29 -10.71 -26.62
CA VAL A 43 -8.22 -11.88 -25.75
C VAL A 43 -9.51 -12.68 -25.87
N SER A 44 -9.42 -14.01 -25.95
CA SER A 44 -10.62 -14.83 -25.98
C SER A 44 -11.50 -14.62 -24.74
N ARG A 45 -12.83 -14.58 -24.93
CA ARG A 45 -13.83 -14.43 -23.84
C ARG A 45 -13.60 -15.42 -22.71
N ARG A 46 -13.36 -16.71 -23.06
CA ARG A 46 -13.03 -17.74 -22.07
C ARG A 46 -11.80 -17.39 -21.23
N THR A 47 -10.81 -16.76 -21.83
CA THR A 47 -9.62 -16.34 -21.12
C THR A 47 -9.93 -15.13 -20.23
N ALA A 48 -10.69 -14.14 -20.69
CA ALA A 48 -11.09 -12.99 -19.91
C ALA A 48 -11.89 -13.40 -18.67
N TYR A 49 -12.90 -14.25 -18.81
CA TYR A 49 -13.68 -14.76 -17.67
C TYR A 49 -12.87 -15.61 -16.69
N ARG A 50 -11.81 -16.24 -17.12
CA ARG A 50 -10.89 -16.94 -16.20
C ARG A 50 -10.10 -15.99 -15.32
N TYR A 51 -9.79 -14.76 -15.80
CA TYR A 51 -9.10 -13.72 -15.03
C TYR A 51 -10.06 -12.87 -14.19
N PHE A 52 -11.22 -12.58 -14.75
CA PHE A 52 -12.25 -11.71 -14.17
C PHE A 52 -13.61 -12.39 -14.31
N PRO A 53 -13.97 -13.24 -13.33
CA PRO A 53 -15.23 -13.98 -13.35
C PRO A 53 -16.47 -13.08 -13.36
N THR A 54 -16.36 -11.87 -12.82
CA THR A 54 -17.45 -10.88 -12.79
C THR A 54 -17.02 -9.56 -13.42
N GLN A 55 -17.99 -8.88 -14.04
CA GLN A 55 -17.80 -7.52 -14.56
C GLN A 55 -17.40 -6.54 -13.46
N GLU A 56 -18.04 -6.63 -12.30
CA GLU A 56 -17.75 -5.77 -11.15
C GLU A 56 -16.28 -5.86 -10.74
N GLN A 57 -15.74 -7.06 -10.65
CA GLN A 57 -14.33 -7.29 -10.34
C GLN A 57 -13.39 -6.68 -11.38
N LEU A 58 -13.72 -6.86 -12.66
CA LEU A 58 -12.95 -6.27 -13.77
C LEU A 58 -12.92 -4.75 -13.68
N LEU A 59 -14.08 -4.11 -13.51
CA LEU A 59 -14.21 -2.66 -13.46
C LEU A 59 -13.47 -2.05 -12.27
N ILE A 60 -13.57 -2.66 -11.10
CA ILE A 60 -12.87 -2.21 -9.90
C ILE A 60 -11.36 -2.28 -10.11
N GLU A 61 -10.85 -3.39 -10.62
CA GLU A 61 -9.42 -3.55 -10.83
C GLU A 61 -8.89 -2.62 -11.92
N ALA A 62 -9.70 -2.37 -12.97
CA ALA A 62 -9.38 -1.40 -14.01
C ALA A 62 -9.33 0.05 -13.47
N SER A 63 -10.32 0.43 -12.66
CA SER A 63 -10.34 1.76 -12.02
C SER A 63 -9.12 1.99 -11.14
N LEU A 64 -8.71 0.98 -10.39
CA LEU A 64 -7.51 1.05 -9.54
C LEU A 64 -6.21 1.08 -10.34
N GLU A 65 -6.16 0.41 -11.47
CA GLU A 65 -5.01 0.51 -12.38
C GLU A 65 -4.95 1.91 -13.01
N GLY A 66 -6.10 2.50 -13.35
CA GLY A 66 -6.20 3.88 -13.83
C GLY A 66 -5.74 4.93 -12.80
N LEU A 67 -5.96 4.69 -11.51
CA LEU A 67 -5.53 5.57 -10.42
C LEU A 67 -4.04 5.41 -10.06
N ARG A 68 -3.40 4.32 -10.47
CA ARG A 68 -2.02 4.03 -10.10
C ARG A 68 -1.04 5.16 -10.39
N PRO A 69 -1.03 5.82 -11.57
CA PRO A 69 -0.10 6.91 -11.84
C PRO A 69 -0.23 8.07 -10.86
N GLN A 70 -1.46 8.44 -10.49
CA GLN A 70 -1.73 9.50 -9.51
C GLN A 70 -1.19 9.14 -8.13
N VAL A 71 -1.42 7.92 -7.69
CA VAL A 71 -0.95 7.42 -6.39
C VAL A 71 0.58 7.34 -6.36
N GLU A 72 1.21 6.80 -7.39
CA GLU A 72 2.67 6.69 -7.47
C GLU A 72 3.34 8.07 -7.52
N ALA A 73 2.78 9.04 -8.25
CA ALA A 73 3.29 10.40 -8.27
C ALA A 73 3.21 11.07 -6.88
N ALA A 74 2.09 10.91 -6.17
CA ALA A 74 1.91 11.45 -4.83
C ALA A 74 2.87 10.81 -3.81
N ILE A 75 3.14 9.51 -3.92
CA ILE A 75 4.11 8.82 -3.06
C ILE A 75 5.55 9.15 -3.46
N ALA A 76 5.85 9.34 -4.75
CA ALA A 76 7.17 9.76 -5.20
C ALA A 76 7.58 11.09 -4.56
N SER A 77 6.68 12.07 -4.47
CA SER A 77 6.96 13.34 -3.80
C SER A 77 7.36 13.19 -2.32
N VAL A 78 6.81 12.19 -1.63
CA VAL A 78 7.21 11.88 -0.25
C VAL A 78 8.59 11.23 -0.19
N ARG A 79 8.90 10.35 -1.13
CA ARG A 79 10.23 9.69 -1.20
C ARG A 79 11.35 10.69 -1.45
N GLU A 80 11.07 11.72 -2.24
CA GLU A 80 12.00 12.79 -2.62
C GLU A 80 12.10 13.92 -1.57
N MET A 81 11.39 13.82 -0.44
CA MET A 81 11.52 14.80 0.64
C MET A 81 12.97 14.91 1.09
N PRO A 82 13.53 16.13 1.11
CA PRO A 82 14.91 16.33 1.49
C PRO A 82 15.12 16.03 2.97
N PHE A 83 16.32 15.52 3.28
CA PHE A 83 16.76 15.35 4.65
C PHE A 83 17.25 16.69 5.21
N HIS A 84 16.56 17.21 6.23
CA HIS A 84 16.88 18.50 6.86
C HIS A 84 17.55 18.36 8.23
N GLY A 85 18.23 17.26 8.49
CA GLY A 85 18.69 16.78 9.79
C GLY A 85 19.84 17.54 10.47
N ALA A 86 19.87 18.86 10.44
CA ALA A 86 20.98 19.62 11.02
C ALA A 86 20.73 20.19 12.44
N ALA A 87 19.56 20.04 13.03
CA ALA A 87 19.19 20.76 14.25
C ALA A 87 18.41 19.94 15.32
N CYS A 88 18.34 18.61 15.21
CA CYS A 88 17.62 17.80 16.20
C CYS A 88 18.50 16.68 16.78
N ASP A 89 18.09 16.14 17.93
CA ASP A 89 18.83 15.10 18.66
C ASP A 89 18.82 13.75 17.93
N ASP A 90 17.83 13.48 17.05
CA ASP A 90 17.67 12.24 16.29
C ASP A 90 17.19 12.51 14.85
N PRO A 91 18.10 12.95 13.96
CA PRO A 91 17.76 13.34 12.59
C PRO A 91 17.13 12.22 11.74
N GLU A 92 17.53 10.97 11.93
CA GLU A 92 16.97 9.84 11.21
C GLU A 92 15.52 9.58 11.60
N LEU A 93 15.22 9.65 12.90
CA LEU A 93 13.86 9.50 13.42
C LEU A 93 12.96 10.64 12.93
N GLU A 94 13.41 11.89 13.05
CA GLU A 94 12.64 13.05 12.60
C GLU A 94 12.31 12.96 11.09
N TRP A 95 13.28 12.56 10.28
CA TRP A 95 13.07 12.40 8.86
C TRP A 95 12.10 11.26 8.55
N ALA A 96 12.21 10.12 9.23
CA ALA A 96 11.27 9.02 9.09
C ALA A 96 9.84 9.41 9.54
N GLU A 97 9.71 10.19 10.62
CA GLU A 97 8.42 10.72 11.08
C GLU A 97 7.79 11.64 10.03
N ALA A 98 8.55 12.59 9.48
CA ALA A 98 8.07 13.51 8.46
C ALA A 98 7.58 12.77 7.20
N ARG A 99 8.34 11.78 6.74
CA ARG A 99 7.97 10.94 5.59
C ARG A 99 6.73 10.08 5.87
N LEU A 100 6.66 9.50 7.07
CA LEU A 100 5.51 8.71 7.47
C LEU A 100 4.25 9.57 7.56
N ASP A 101 4.33 10.75 8.18
CA ASP A 101 3.23 11.70 8.27
C ASP A 101 2.72 12.12 6.89
N ALA A 102 3.62 12.47 5.99
CA ALA A 102 3.27 12.82 4.61
C ALA A 102 2.63 11.63 3.86
N THR A 103 3.15 10.41 4.05
CA THR A 103 2.57 9.19 3.48
C THR A 103 1.14 8.96 3.98
N VAL A 104 0.92 9.08 5.30
CA VAL A 104 -0.43 8.93 5.90
C VAL A 104 -1.40 9.95 5.32
N ARG A 105 -1.01 11.22 5.22
CA ARG A 105 -1.86 12.29 4.64
C ARG A 105 -2.22 12.01 3.18
N VAL A 106 -1.25 11.59 2.37
CA VAL A 106 -1.49 11.23 0.97
C VAL A 106 -2.46 10.07 0.87
N MET A 107 -2.23 8.99 1.64
CA MET A 107 -3.09 7.81 1.63
C MET A 107 -4.51 8.12 2.12
N HIS A 108 -4.62 8.96 3.15
CA HIS A 108 -5.91 9.39 3.72
C HIS A 108 -6.71 10.18 2.68
N ARG A 109 -6.10 11.21 2.08
CA ARG A 109 -6.72 12.02 1.04
C ARG A 109 -7.19 11.17 -0.14
N LEU A 110 -6.33 10.32 -0.69
CA LEU A 110 -6.67 9.45 -1.81
C LEU A 110 -7.77 8.44 -1.45
N SER A 111 -7.82 7.99 -0.19
CA SER A 111 -8.90 7.10 0.29
C SER A 111 -10.24 7.81 0.31
N LEU A 112 -10.30 9.08 0.68
CA LEU A 112 -11.54 9.87 0.64
C LEU A 112 -11.95 10.23 -0.78
N GLU A 113 -11.01 10.64 -1.62
CA GLU A 113 -11.27 10.95 -3.05
C GLU A 113 -11.87 9.75 -3.80
N HIS A 114 -11.51 8.53 -3.40
CA HIS A 114 -11.94 7.28 -4.05
C HIS A 114 -12.78 6.36 -3.14
N GLU A 115 -13.48 6.94 -2.17
CA GLU A 115 -14.19 6.22 -1.11
C GLU A 115 -15.15 5.15 -1.66
N SER A 116 -16.01 5.49 -2.62
CA SER A 116 -17.01 4.56 -3.17
C SER A 116 -16.36 3.32 -3.81
N LEU A 117 -15.25 3.51 -4.53
CA LEU A 117 -14.47 2.43 -5.13
C LEU A 117 -13.85 1.53 -4.04
N LEU A 118 -13.25 2.13 -3.02
CA LEU A 118 -12.59 1.40 -1.93
C LEU A 118 -13.60 0.63 -1.07
N ARG A 119 -14.79 1.21 -0.81
CA ARG A 119 -15.89 0.50 -0.12
C ARG A 119 -16.40 -0.70 -0.91
N THR A 120 -16.46 -0.58 -2.23
CA THR A 120 -16.82 -1.72 -3.09
C THR A 120 -15.77 -2.83 -3.01
N ILE A 121 -14.48 -2.47 -2.95
CA ILE A 121 -13.38 -3.42 -2.72
C ILE A 121 -13.51 -4.14 -1.38
N GLN A 122 -13.84 -3.41 -0.30
CA GLN A 122 -14.05 -4.03 1.02
C GLN A 122 -15.18 -5.07 0.96
N ARG A 123 -16.32 -4.73 0.35
CA ARG A 123 -17.45 -5.67 0.20
C ARG A 123 -17.04 -6.94 -0.54
N LEU A 124 -16.32 -6.80 -1.67
CA LEU A 124 -15.86 -7.96 -2.45
C LEU A 124 -14.83 -8.81 -1.68
N THR A 125 -13.96 -8.16 -0.92
CA THR A 125 -12.97 -8.86 -0.09
C THR A 125 -13.66 -9.64 1.04
N ALA A 126 -14.63 -9.03 1.70
CA ALA A 126 -15.41 -9.66 2.77
C ALA A 126 -16.24 -10.85 2.27
N SER A 127 -16.75 -10.82 1.03
CA SER A 127 -17.49 -11.93 0.41
C SER A 127 -16.61 -13.09 -0.06
N GLY A 128 -15.30 -13.04 0.21
CA GLY A 128 -14.35 -14.07 -0.25
C GLY A 128 -13.97 -14.00 -1.73
N SER A 129 -14.49 -13.02 -2.47
CA SER A 129 -14.20 -12.78 -3.90
C SER A 129 -12.80 -12.15 -4.11
N THR A 130 -11.79 -12.59 -3.37
CA THR A 130 -10.42 -12.06 -3.47
C THR A 130 -9.71 -12.56 -4.71
N SER A 131 -9.62 -11.72 -5.73
CA SER A 131 -8.73 -12.00 -6.87
C SER A 131 -7.25 -11.75 -6.52
N PRO A 132 -6.32 -12.38 -7.26
CA PRO A 132 -4.89 -12.09 -7.11
C PRO A 132 -4.53 -10.60 -7.20
N GLY A 133 -5.30 -9.80 -7.95
CA GLY A 133 -5.09 -8.35 -8.07
C GLY A 133 -5.49 -7.55 -6.84
N ILE A 134 -6.47 -8.01 -6.07
CA ILE A 134 -6.84 -7.41 -4.78
C ILE A 134 -5.74 -7.63 -3.75
N ARG A 135 -5.09 -8.81 -3.72
CA ARG A 135 -3.91 -9.08 -2.87
C ARG A 135 -2.69 -8.26 -3.27
N ALA A 136 -2.41 -8.14 -4.56
CA ALA A 136 -1.29 -7.36 -5.08
C ALA A 136 -1.37 -5.85 -4.73
N ARG A 137 -2.56 -5.34 -4.40
CA ARG A 137 -2.74 -3.96 -3.92
C ARG A 137 -2.39 -3.77 -2.46
N GLY A 138 -2.71 -4.75 -1.63
CA GLY A 138 -2.27 -4.75 -0.23
C GLY A 138 -0.75 -4.67 -0.13
N SER A 139 -0.03 -5.34 -1.04
CA SER A 139 1.43 -5.28 -1.09
C SER A 139 1.97 -3.89 -1.40
N ARG A 140 1.36 -3.12 -2.32
CA ARG A 140 1.79 -1.75 -2.63
C ARG A 140 1.73 -0.81 -1.43
N ARG A 141 0.70 -0.91 -0.59
CA ARG A 141 0.64 -0.15 0.66
C ARG A 141 1.82 -0.47 1.56
N ILE A 142 2.18 -1.74 1.66
CA ILE A 142 3.36 -2.19 2.41
C ILE A 142 4.64 -1.58 1.82
N ASP A 143 4.79 -1.58 0.50
CA ASP A 143 5.95 -0.99 -0.18
C ASP A 143 6.08 0.53 0.10
N TRP A 144 4.96 1.26 0.12
CA TRP A 144 4.96 2.70 0.43
C TRP A 144 5.31 2.98 1.88
N LEU A 145 4.75 2.23 2.82
CA LEU A 145 5.08 2.34 4.25
C LEU A 145 6.52 1.93 4.52
N THR A 146 7.00 0.85 3.89
CA THR A 146 8.40 0.43 3.94
C THR A 146 9.32 1.58 3.49
N ALA A 147 9.02 2.19 2.35
CA ALA A 147 9.81 3.30 1.83
C ALA A 147 9.77 4.54 2.74
N ALA A 148 8.66 4.80 3.43
CA ALA A 148 8.56 5.92 4.36
C ALA A 148 9.52 5.77 5.55
N VAL A 149 9.63 4.57 6.12
CA VAL A 149 10.45 4.30 7.31
C VAL A 149 11.83 3.69 6.98
N GLU A 150 12.20 3.65 5.70
CA GLU A 150 13.48 3.11 5.22
C GLU A 150 14.73 3.65 5.95
N PRO A 151 14.80 4.95 6.33
CA PRO A 151 15.93 5.48 7.06
C PRO A 151 16.28 4.70 8.33
N LEU A 152 15.28 4.12 8.99
CA LEU A 152 15.45 3.40 10.26
C LEU A 152 15.79 1.90 10.10
N ARG A 153 15.90 1.40 8.88
CA ARG A 153 16.10 -0.04 8.62
C ARG A 153 17.32 -0.61 9.33
N THR A 154 18.45 0.08 9.24
CA THR A 154 19.72 -0.37 9.84
C THR A 154 19.63 -0.33 11.36
N ARG A 155 19.09 0.73 11.91
CA ARG A 155 18.92 0.94 13.36
C ARG A 155 17.99 -0.09 14.01
N LEU A 156 16.89 -0.43 13.36
CA LEU A 156 15.90 -1.38 13.88
C LEU A 156 16.32 -2.84 13.68
N GLY A 157 17.13 -3.12 12.68
CA GLY A 157 17.41 -4.48 12.24
C GLY A 157 16.20 -5.15 11.56
N PRO A 158 16.38 -6.31 10.90
CA PRO A 158 15.38 -6.87 10.00
C PRO A 158 14.06 -7.26 10.71
N ALA A 159 14.14 -7.82 11.89
CA ALA A 159 12.96 -8.34 12.61
C ALA A 159 12.05 -7.19 13.13
N ARG A 160 12.62 -6.19 13.82
CA ARG A 160 11.87 -5.03 14.32
C ARG A 160 11.36 -4.15 13.18
N PHE A 161 12.15 -4.01 12.12
CA PHE A 161 11.73 -3.28 10.92
C PHE A 161 10.49 -3.94 10.28
N ALA A 162 10.48 -5.26 10.12
CA ALA A 162 9.32 -5.99 9.58
C ALA A 162 8.10 -5.89 10.51
N HIS A 163 8.32 -5.91 11.84
CA HIS A 163 7.25 -5.70 12.82
C HIS A 163 6.64 -4.30 12.71
N LEU A 164 7.48 -3.26 12.66
CA LEU A 164 7.01 -1.88 12.47
C LEU A 164 6.18 -1.74 11.19
N VAL A 165 6.68 -2.23 10.06
CA VAL A 165 5.93 -2.16 8.78
C VAL A 165 4.58 -2.88 8.88
N SER A 166 4.51 -4.01 9.59
CA SER A 166 3.26 -4.74 9.80
C SER A 166 2.27 -3.96 10.68
N ALA A 167 2.75 -3.33 11.75
CA ALA A 167 1.94 -2.47 12.62
C ALA A 167 1.39 -1.26 11.83
N LEU A 168 2.26 -0.58 11.07
CA LEU A 168 1.86 0.54 10.20
C LEU A 168 0.83 0.11 9.14
N ALA A 169 1.02 -1.05 8.51
CA ALA A 169 0.07 -1.58 7.51
C ALA A 169 -1.31 -1.87 8.11
N THR A 170 -1.40 -2.08 9.41
CA THR A 170 -2.67 -2.30 10.11
C THR A 170 -3.38 -0.97 10.42
N CYS A 171 -2.67 0.06 10.84
CA CYS A 171 -3.25 1.34 11.22
C CYS A 171 -3.34 2.36 10.07
N VAL A 172 -2.58 2.20 8.99
CA VAL A 172 -2.57 3.13 7.85
C VAL A 172 -3.20 2.48 6.63
N GLY A 173 -4.38 2.94 6.25
CA GLY A 173 -5.08 2.46 5.06
C GLY A 173 -6.57 2.77 5.12
N PHE A 174 -7.28 2.51 4.01
CA PHE A 174 -8.70 2.78 3.92
C PHE A 174 -9.54 1.92 4.87
N ASP A 175 -9.07 0.70 5.20
CA ASP A 175 -9.78 -0.19 6.14
C ASP A 175 -9.88 0.43 7.53
N SER A 176 -8.75 0.93 8.05
CA SER A 176 -8.68 1.63 9.35
C SER A 176 -9.44 2.96 9.33
N LEU A 177 -9.31 3.72 8.22
CA LEU A 177 -10.02 4.97 8.03
C LEU A 177 -11.53 4.77 8.12
N PHE A 178 -12.07 3.80 7.37
CA PHE A 178 -13.52 3.56 7.37
C PHE A 178 -14.01 2.99 8.70
N LEU A 179 -13.19 2.19 9.40
CA LEU A 179 -13.51 1.77 10.76
C LEU A 179 -13.64 2.98 11.70
N LEU A 180 -12.71 3.92 11.63
CA LEU A 180 -12.77 5.14 12.45
C LEU A 180 -13.99 6.01 12.10
N MET A 181 -14.35 6.13 10.84
CA MET A 181 -15.50 6.91 10.39
C MET A 181 -16.83 6.19 10.68
N ASP A 182 -16.97 4.93 10.29
CA ASP A 182 -18.25 4.21 10.32
C ASP A 182 -18.58 3.66 11.70
N VAL A 183 -17.60 3.17 12.44
CA VAL A 183 -17.83 2.53 13.76
C VAL A 183 -17.62 3.52 14.89
N ARG A 184 -16.59 4.36 14.82
CA ARG A 184 -16.33 5.38 15.86
C ARG A 184 -17.06 6.69 15.62
N GLY A 185 -17.63 6.91 14.43
CA GLY A 185 -18.34 8.13 14.07
C GLY A 185 -17.45 9.37 13.96
N LEU A 186 -16.16 9.18 13.71
CA LEU A 186 -15.23 10.30 13.60
C LEU A 186 -15.38 11.00 12.24
N SER A 187 -15.20 12.30 12.22
CA SER A 187 -15.01 13.03 10.97
C SER A 187 -13.72 12.59 10.25
N PRO A 188 -13.61 12.80 8.93
CA PRO A 188 -12.38 12.50 8.19
C PRO A 188 -11.12 13.13 8.81
N SER A 189 -11.23 14.39 9.28
CA SER A 189 -10.13 15.10 9.92
C SER A 189 -9.71 14.49 11.26
N GLU A 190 -10.67 14.05 12.07
CA GLU A 190 -10.39 13.36 13.34
C GLU A 190 -9.77 11.99 13.11
N ALA A 191 -10.29 11.24 12.14
CA ALA A 191 -9.75 9.95 11.75
C ALA A 191 -8.29 10.07 11.26
N GLU A 192 -7.96 11.12 10.49
CA GLU A 192 -6.58 11.41 10.09
C GLU A 192 -5.67 11.65 11.31
N LYS A 193 -6.12 12.48 12.26
CA LYS A 193 -5.34 12.76 13.50
C LYS A 193 -5.05 11.49 14.29
N VAL A 194 -6.06 10.61 14.45
CA VAL A 194 -5.89 9.32 15.14
C VAL A 194 -4.91 8.42 14.40
N THR A 195 -5.06 8.28 13.08
CA THR A 195 -4.16 7.45 12.26
C THR A 195 -2.71 7.95 12.35
N ARG A 196 -2.50 9.26 12.24
CA ARG A 196 -1.16 9.87 12.36
C ARG A 196 -0.55 9.63 13.73
N TRP A 197 -1.34 9.80 14.78
CA TRP A 197 -0.90 9.53 16.14
C TRP A 197 -0.49 8.06 16.34
N MET A 198 -1.32 7.11 15.87
CA MET A 198 -0.99 5.68 15.94
C MET A 198 0.29 5.34 15.19
N ALA A 199 0.44 5.87 13.98
CA ALA A 199 1.63 5.63 13.16
C ALA A 199 2.90 6.17 13.81
N THR A 200 2.87 7.41 14.33
CA THR A 200 3.99 8.01 15.06
C THR A 200 4.30 7.26 16.34
N ALA A 201 3.28 6.85 17.10
CA ALA A 201 3.47 6.08 18.33
C ALA A 201 4.15 4.73 18.07
N ALA A 202 3.72 4.00 17.03
CA ALA A 202 4.34 2.72 16.64
C ALA A 202 5.81 2.92 16.21
N LEU A 203 6.09 3.98 15.45
CA LEU A 203 7.45 4.32 15.03
C LEU A 203 8.36 4.59 16.23
N ARG A 204 7.94 5.49 17.12
CA ARG A 204 8.71 5.86 18.32
C ARG A 204 8.92 4.70 19.28
N ALA A 205 7.89 3.88 19.50
CA ALA A 205 7.99 2.67 20.31
C ALA A 205 9.05 1.71 19.75
N SER A 206 9.02 1.45 18.44
CA SER A 206 10.00 0.57 17.79
C SER A 206 11.44 1.07 17.92
N VAL A 207 11.65 2.39 17.85
CA VAL A 207 12.98 3.00 18.01
C VAL A 207 13.42 2.93 19.48
N ALA A 208 12.54 3.22 20.43
CA ALA A 208 12.85 3.14 21.86
C ALA A 208 13.23 1.69 22.29
N GLU A 209 12.49 0.70 21.81
CA GLU A 209 12.81 -0.73 22.04
C GLU A 209 14.16 -1.15 21.44
N ALA A 210 14.52 -0.59 20.28
CA ALA A 210 15.81 -0.86 19.66
C ALA A 210 16.97 -0.24 20.48
N SER A 211 16.78 0.98 20.98
CA SER A 211 17.77 1.65 21.83
C SER A 211 17.97 0.93 23.16
N ALA A 212 16.89 0.57 23.85
CA ALA A 212 16.95 -0.18 25.10
C ALA A 212 17.67 -1.53 24.96
N ALA A 213 17.45 -2.23 23.85
CA ALA A 213 18.12 -3.51 23.58
C ALA A 213 19.61 -3.34 23.22
N ALA A 214 20.03 -2.17 22.75
CA ALA A 214 21.44 -1.89 22.50
C ALA A 214 22.20 -1.58 23.81
N ASP A 215 21.52 -0.95 24.76
CA ASP A 215 22.08 -0.63 26.09
C ASP A 215 22.22 -1.87 27.00
N ASP A 216 21.45 -2.91 26.75
CA ASP A 216 21.44 -4.17 27.53
C ASP A 216 22.55 -5.16 27.10
N ILE A 217 23.39 -4.85 26.10
CA ILE A 217 24.55 -5.64 25.72
C ILE A 217 25.71 -5.27 26.65
N PRO A 218 26.12 -6.16 27.60
CA PRO A 218 27.19 -5.82 28.52
C PRO A 218 28.51 -5.59 27.75
N ALA A 219 29.21 -4.51 28.11
CA ALA A 219 30.49 -4.10 27.53
C ALA A 219 31.67 -5.08 27.79
N SER A 220 31.39 -6.34 28.13
CA SER A 220 32.38 -7.31 28.64
C SER A 220 33.03 -8.21 27.60
N ASP A 221 32.79 -8.03 26.30
CA ASP A 221 33.38 -8.92 25.29
C ASP A 221 34.42 -8.26 24.33
N PHE A 222 34.90 -7.07 24.64
CA PHE A 222 36.00 -6.43 23.87
C PHE A 222 37.31 -6.31 24.67
N GLY A 223 37.71 -7.37 25.35
CA GLY A 223 38.97 -7.31 26.06
C GLY A 223 39.53 -8.68 26.39
N ALA A 224 40.10 -9.37 25.41
CA ALA A 224 41.25 -10.29 25.58
C ALA A 224 41.49 -11.11 24.29
N ALA A 225 42.36 -10.64 23.39
CA ALA A 225 43.28 -11.49 22.61
C ALA A 225 44.34 -10.59 21.93
#